data_19ca49567476321097652be3cbcbdc32
#
_entry.id   19ca49567476321097652be3cbcbdc32
#
_cell.length_a   1.000
_cell.length_b   1.000
_cell.length_c   1.000
_cell.angle_alpha   90.00
_cell.angle_beta   90.00
_cell.angle_gamma   90.00
#
_symmetry.space_group_name_H-M   'P 1'
#
loop_
_entity.id
_entity.type
_entity.pdbx_description
1 polymer ?
#
loop_
_entity_poly.entity_id
_entity_poly.type
_entity_poly.pdbx_seq_one_letter_code
_entity_poly.pdbx_strand_id
1 'polypeptide(L)'
;IRDTNAASDDVNRYTMDYLAKIEAFCKKYDVLTFIVAHPTKMYKGQDGKIEEPTMYNIKGGGEWYDASYHGLLVHRDYEAKNTKVKVLKVKFQNLGENGAEAYFTWEPRSGSFVPETTVVEDAGPMPWE
;
A
#
# COMPACT_ATOMS: atom_id res chain seq x y z
N ILE A 1 -7.26 -3.68 -17.70
CA ILE A 1 -8.65 -3.97 -18.12
C ILE A 1 -8.88 -5.43 -17.83
N ARG A 2 -9.75 -5.73 -16.89
CA ARG A 2 -9.99 -7.07 -16.38
C ARG A 2 -11.17 -7.69 -17.13
N ASP A 3 -11.04 -8.94 -17.56
CA ASP A 3 -12.18 -9.72 -18.01
C ASP A 3 -13.11 -10.02 -16.82
N THR A 4 -14.33 -9.49 -16.85
CA THR A 4 -15.31 -9.57 -15.76
C THR A 4 -16.00 -10.93 -15.66
N ASN A 5 -15.77 -11.83 -16.60
CA ASN A 5 -16.45 -13.14 -16.70
C ASN A 5 -15.60 -14.32 -16.20
N ALA A 6 -14.38 -14.09 -15.73
CA ALA A 6 -13.51 -15.14 -15.24
C ALA A 6 -14.01 -15.72 -13.91
N ALA A 7 -14.05 -17.05 -13.79
CA ALA A 7 -14.27 -17.76 -12.54
C ALA A 7 -13.16 -17.44 -11.52
N SER A 8 -13.37 -17.73 -10.23
CA SER A 8 -12.45 -17.34 -9.14
C SER A 8 -11.01 -17.82 -9.38
N ASP A 9 -10.80 -19.04 -9.86
CA ASP A 9 -9.46 -19.59 -10.16
C ASP A 9 -8.80 -18.90 -11.37
N ASP A 10 -9.60 -18.51 -12.36
CA ASP A 10 -9.14 -17.73 -13.52
C ASP A 10 -8.70 -16.31 -13.10
N VAL A 11 -9.31 -15.76 -12.05
CA VAL A 11 -8.95 -14.44 -11.54
C VAL A 11 -7.56 -14.43 -10.93
N ASN A 12 -7.23 -15.42 -10.11
CA ASN A 12 -5.92 -15.54 -9.48
C ASN A 12 -4.84 -15.77 -10.55
N ARG A 13 -5.10 -16.69 -11.47
CA ARG A 13 -4.21 -16.95 -12.60
C ARG A 13 -3.99 -15.70 -13.47
N TYR A 14 -5.05 -14.98 -13.79
CA TYR A 14 -4.94 -13.72 -14.52
C TYR A 14 -4.11 -12.68 -13.75
N THR A 15 -4.32 -12.57 -12.44
CA THR A 15 -3.55 -11.65 -11.60
C THR A 15 -2.08 -12.01 -11.58
N MET A 16 -1.72 -13.28 -11.43
CA MET A 16 -0.35 -13.77 -11.49
C MET A 16 0.32 -13.45 -12.83
N ASP A 17 -0.35 -13.78 -13.95
CA ASP A 17 0.17 -13.50 -15.30
C ASP A 17 0.38 -12.00 -15.54
N TYR A 18 -0.54 -11.18 -15.06
CA TYR A 18 -0.45 -9.72 -15.17
C TYR A 18 0.75 -9.19 -14.37
N LEU A 19 0.89 -9.60 -13.12
CA LEU A 19 1.99 -9.15 -12.26
C LEU A 19 3.34 -9.63 -12.76
N ALA A 20 3.44 -10.86 -13.27
CA ALA A 20 4.67 -11.37 -13.88
C ALA A 20 5.10 -10.56 -15.12
N LYS A 21 4.14 -10.12 -15.94
CA LYS A 21 4.42 -9.25 -17.10
C LYS A 21 4.91 -7.86 -16.66
N ILE A 22 4.34 -7.29 -15.61
CA ILE A 22 4.78 -6.01 -15.04
C ILE A 22 6.21 -6.14 -14.48
N GLU A 23 6.48 -7.20 -13.73
CA GLU A 23 7.81 -7.44 -13.19
C GLU A 23 8.86 -7.59 -14.31
N ALA A 24 8.55 -8.36 -15.36
CA ALA A 24 9.41 -8.51 -16.52
C ALA A 24 9.65 -7.17 -17.25
N PHE A 25 8.61 -6.35 -17.36
CA PHE A 25 8.70 -5.00 -17.92
C PHE A 25 9.62 -4.11 -17.08
N CYS A 26 9.44 -4.08 -15.75
CA CYS A 26 10.28 -3.30 -14.84
C CYS A 26 11.76 -3.69 -14.97
N LYS A 27 12.05 -4.99 -14.99
CA LYS A 27 13.42 -5.50 -15.15
C LYS A 27 14.02 -5.17 -16.51
N LYS A 28 13.22 -5.29 -17.59
CA LYS A 28 13.69 -5.04 -18.95
C LYS A 28 14.05 -3.58 -19.19
N TYR A 29 13.28 -2.67 -18.64
CA TYR A 29 13.41 -1.23 -18.90
C TYR A 29 14.01 -0.44 -17.74
N ASP A 30 14.39 -1.13 -16.65
CA ASP A 30 14.93 -0.53 -15.43
C ASP A 30 14.05 0.61 -14.89
N VAL A 31 12.76 0.33 -14.75
CA VAL A 31 11.76 1.30 -14.32
C VAL A 31 11.04 0.87 -13.04
N LEU A 32 10.62 1.84 -12.25
CA LEU A 32 9.73 1.65 -11.10
C LEU A 32 8.28 1.79 -11.56
N THR A 33 7.45 0.81 -11.20
CA THR A 33 6.01 0.84 -11.50
C THR A 33 5.20 0.89 -10.21
N PHE A 34 4.30 1.87 -10.12
CA PHE A 34 3.29 1.96 -9.07
C PHE A 34 1.95 1.46 -9.60
N ILE A 35 1.34 0.52 -8.88
CA ILE A 35 0.01 0.00 -9.20
C ILE A 35 -0.94 0.43 -8.09
N VAL A 36 -1.97 1.19 -8.43
CA VAL A 36 -3.03 1.57 -7.49
C VAL A 36 -4.13 0.54 -7.55
N ALA A 37 -4.42 -0.09 -6.42
CA ALA A 37 -5.47 -1.07 -6.27
C ALA A 37 -6.40 -0.69 -5.11
N HIS A 38 -7.68 -1.02 -5.24
CA HIS A 38 -8.66 -0.81 -4.19
C HIS A 38 -8.94 -2.11 -3.43
N PRO A 39 -9.10 -2.04 -2.10
CA PRO A 39 -9.54 -3.20 -1.34
C PRO A 39 -10.96 -3.62 -1.77
N THR A 40 -11.29 -4.87 -1.56
CA THR A 40 -12.66 -5.36 -1.64
C THR A 40 -13.53 -4.69 -0.57
N LYS A 41 -14.84 -4.77 -0.71
CA LYS A 41 -15.75 -4.16 0.26
C LYS A 41 -15.46 -4.68 1.68
N MET A 42 -15.08 -3.76 2.55
CA MET A 42 -14.83 -4.03 3.96
C MET A 42 -16.12 -3.90 4.76
N TYR A 43 -16.32 -4.77 5.72
CA TYR A 43 -17.47 -4.74 6.62
C TYR A 43 -17.03 -4.27 8.00
N LYS A 44 -17.96 -3.65 8.73
CA LYS A 44 -17.72 -3.26 10.12
C LYS A 44 -17.60 -4.52 10.99
N GLY A 45 -16.60 -4.55 11.85
CA GLY A 45 -16.45 -5.55 12.89
C GLY A 45 -17.56 -5.45 13.96
N GLN A 46 -17.51 -6.34 14.94
CA GLN A 46 -18.49 -6.34 16.06
C GLN A 46 -18.41 -5.07 16.90
N ASP A 47 -17.27 -4.39 16.92
CA ASP A 47 -17.02 -3.10 17.57
C ASP A 47 -17.54 -1.89 16.77
N GLY A 48 -18.18 -2.12 15.62
CA GLY A 48 -18.68 -1.10 14.71
C GLY A 48 -17.62 -0.39 13.87
N LYS A 49 -16.34 -0.75 14.01
CA LYS A 49 -15.24 -0.17 13.24
C LYS A 49 -14.94 -1.01 12.00
N ILE A 50 -14.45 -0.35 10.96
CA ILE A 50 -13.90 -1.01 9.78
C ILE A 50 -12.42 -1.25 10.07
N GLU A 51 -11.99 -2.51 10.00
CA GLU A 51 -10.59 -2.86 10.13
C GLU A 51 -9.75 -2.17 9.04
N GLU A 52 -8.51 -1.86 9.37
CA GLU A 52 -7.58 -1.28 8.42
C GLU A 52 -7.28 -2.29 7.31
N PRO A 53 -7.46 -1.90 6.02
CA PRO A 53 -7.23 -2.83 4.92
C PRO A 53 -5.75 -3.22 4.80
N THR A 54 -5.53 -4.46 4.43
CA THR A 54 -4.22 -5.02 4.10
C THR A 54 -4.14 -5.35 2.61
N MET A 55 -2.99 -5.77 2.12
CA MET A 55 -2.85 -6.21 0.73
C MET A 55 -3.71 -7.44 0.41
N TYR A 56 -4.02 -8.27 1.40
CA TYR A 56 -4.89 -9.44 1.23
C TYR A 56 -6.36 -9.08 0.99
N ASN A 57 -6.75 -7.84 1.28
CA ASN A 57 -8.10 -7.35 0.98
C ASN A 57 -8.29 -6.90 -0.47
N ILE A 58 -7.24 -6.87 -1.28
CA ILE A 58 -7.34 -6.71 -2.73
C ILE A 58 -7.84 -8.03 -3.33
N LYS A 59 -8.70 -7.98 -4.35
CA LYS A 59 -9.15 -9.21 -5.03
C LYS A 59 -7.97 -9.92 -5.71
N GLY A 60 -7.68 -11.16 -5.32
CA GLY A 60 -6.43 -11.86 -5.62
C GLY A 60 -5.29 -11.46 -4.67
N GLY A 61 -5.62 -11.23 -3.40
CA GLY A 61 -4.75 -10.61 -2.40
C GLY A 61 -3.42 -11.30 -2.16
N GLY A 62 -3.39 -12.64 -2.16
CA GLY A 62 -2.17 -13.42 -2.00
C GLY A 62 -1.15 -13.11 -3.09
N GLU A 63 -1.59 -13.14 -4.34
CA GLU A 63 -0.75 -12.87 -5.50
C GLU A 63 -0.18 -11.44 -5.50
N TRP A 64 -0.99 -10.46 -5.09
CA TRP A 64 -0.52 -9.08 -4.94
C TRP A 64 0.56 -8.96 -3.87
N TYR A 65 0.35 -9.61 -2.73
CA TYR A 65 1.33 -9.62 -1.66
C TYR A 65 2.63 -10.30 -2.12
N ASP A 66 2.56 -11.45 -2.74
CA ASP A 66 3.73 -12.25 -3.13
C ASP A 66 4.58 -11.56 -4.20
N ALA A 67 3.94 -11.02 -5.23
CA ALA A 67 4.62 -10.42 -6.37
C ALA A 67 5.19 -9.02 -6.09
N SER A 68 4.61 -8.25 -5.15
CA SER A 68 5.08 -6.89 -4.91
C SER A 68 6.37 -6.85 -4.08
N TYR A 69 7.24 -5.88 -4.39
CA TYR A 69 8.42 -5.57 -3.57
C TYR A 69 8.07 -4.68 -2.38
N HIS A 70 7.13 -3.77 -2.57
CA HIS A 70 6.64 -2.85 -1.54
C HIS A 70 5.13 -2.77 -1.61
N GLY A 71 4.50 -2.63 -0.45
CA GLY A 71 3.08 -2.37 -0.33
C GLY A 71 2.84 -1.17 0.56
N LEU A 72 2.05 -0.22 0.08
CA LEU A 72 1.67 0.97 0.82
C LEU A 72 0.15 1.03 0.95
N LEU A 73 -0.33 1.33 2.14
CA LEU A 73 -1.72 1.72 2.37
C LEU A 73 -1.80 3.23 2.41
N VAL A 74 -2.72 3.80 1.66
CA VAL A 74 -3.12 5.22 1.79
C VAL A 74 -4.55 5.24 2.30
N HIS A 75 -4.73 5.72 3.53
CA HIS A 75 -6.01 5.74 4.22
C HIS A 75 -6.38 7.16 4.65
N ARG A 76 -7.57 7.60 4.27
CA ARG A 76 -8.12 8.89 4.70
C ARG A 76 -8.92 8.71 5.97
N ASP A 77 -8.49 9.35 7.05
CA ASP A 77 -9.28 9.49 8.26
C ASP A 77 -10.10 10.80 8.19
N TYR A 78 -11.42 10.66 8.13
CA TYR A 78 -12.32 11.82 8.03
C TYR A 78 -12.59 12.48 9.38
N GLU A 79 -12.43 11.76 10.49
CA GLU A 79 -12.60 12.30 11.84
C GLU A 79 -11.37 13.10 12.24
N ALA A 80 -10.19 12.52 12.07
CA ALA A 80 -8.90 13.18 12.32
C ALA A 80 -8.53 14.19 11.22
N LYS A 81 -9.23 14.18 10.07
CA LYS A 81 -8.99 15.05 8.90
C LYS A 81 -7.59 14.91 8.30
N ASN A 82 -6.94 13.78 8.52
CA ASN A 82 -5.62 13.48 7.97
C ASN A 82 -5.63 12.30 7.01
N THR A 83 -4.50 12.09 6.36
CA THR A 83 -4.25 10.94 5.49
C THR A 83 -3.04 10.20 6.02
N LYS A 84 -3.25 8.95 6.38
CA LYS A 84 -2.20 8.03 6.81
C LYS A 84 -1.63 7.29 5.61
N VAL A 85 -0.31 7.23 5.52
CA VAL A 85 0.42 6.32 4.64
C VAL A 85 1.14 5.31 5.53
N LYS A 86 0.85 4.03 5.33
CA LYS A 86 1.42 2.93 6.12
C LYS A 86 2.15 1.96 5.21
N VAL A 87 3.33 1.54 5.64
CA VAL A 87 4.10 0.50 4.97
C VAL A 87 3.51 -0.86 5.33
N LEU A 88 2.87 -1.53 4.37
CA LEU A 88 2.30 -2.87 4.55
C LEU A 88 3.30 -3.99 4.24
N LYS A 89 4.25 -3.72 3.35
CA LYS A 89 5.29 -4.67 2.96
C LYS A 89 6.56 -3.97 2.51
N VAL A 90 7.69 -4.47 2.98
CA VAL A 90 9.02 -4.22 2.41
C VAL A 90 9.68 -5.57 2.20
N LYS A 91 10.07 -5.91 0.96
CA LYS A 91 10.71 -7.19 0.63
C LYS A 91 12.11 -7.31 1.24
N PHE A 92 12.86 -6.21 1.25
CA PHE A 92 14.22 -6.15 1.77
C PHE A 92 14.25 -5.27 3.01
N GLN A 93 14.48 -5.86 4.18
CA GLN A 93 14.39 -5.18 5.48
C GLN A 93 15.34 -3.99 5.65
N ASN A 94 16.46 -3.98 4.91
CA ASN A 94 17.40 -2.86 4.89
C ASN A 94 16.88 -1.61 4.17
N LEU A 95 15.74 -1.69 3.48
CA LEU A 95 15.14 -0.58 2.73
C LEU A 95 13.98 0.11 3.46
N GLY A 96 13.57 -0.40 4.61
CA GLY A 96 12.47 0.18 5.37
C GLY A 96 11.90 -0.77 6.40
N GLU A 97 10.94 -0.28 7.16
CA GLU A 97 10.29 -0.99 8.26
C GLU A 97 8.82 -1.26 7.93
N ASN A 98 8.41 -2.53 8.06
CA ASN A 98 7.00 -2.91 7.95
C ASN A 98 6.22 -2.32 9.14
N GLY A 99 5.07 -1.71 8.85
CA GLY A 99 4.23 -1.08 9.85
C GLY A 99 4.57 0.39 10.11
N ALA A 100 5.66 0.93 9.54
CA ALA A 100 5.96 2.35 9.64
C ALA A 100 4.82 3.20 9.06
N GLU A 101 4.49 4.30 9.72
CA GLU A 101 3.36 5.17 9.37
C GLU A 101 3.82 6.62 9.24
N ALA A 102 3.25 7.34 8.29
CA ALA A 102 3.39 8.77 8.13
C ALA A 102 2.00 9.39 7.95
N TYR A 103 1.83 10.58 8.50
CA TYR A 103 0.56 11.29 8.49
C TYR A 103 0.70 12.60 7.73
N PHE A 104 -0.34 12.94 6.97
CA PHE A 104 -0.39 14.12 6.11
C PHE A 104 -1.71 14.84 6.25
N THR A 105 -1.68 16.16 6.32
CA THR A 105 -2.86 17.02 6.25
C THR A 105 -3.01 17.58 4.84
N TRP A 106 -4.23 17.54 4.32
CA TRP A 106 -4.55 18.17 3.04
C TRP A 106 -4.66 19.68 3.17
N GLU A 107 -3.86 20.42 2.41
CA GLU A 107 -3.91 21.88 2.32
C GLU A 107 -4.68 22.30 1.04
N PRO A 108 -5.94 22.77 1.19
CA PRO A 108 -6.78 23.08 0.02
C PRO A 108 -6.25 24.22 -0.86
N ARG A 109 -5.52 25.17 -0.28
CA ARG A 109 -5.02 26.34 -1.01
C ARG A 109 -3.93 25.97 -2.01
N SER A 110 -3.02 25.11 -1.60
CA SER A 110 -1.92 24.65 -2.44
C SER A 110 -2.28 23.40 -3.25
N GLY A 111 -3.35 22.69 -2.87
CA GLY A 111 -3.69 21.38 -3.43
C GLY A 111 -2.65 20.31 -3.10
N SER A 112 -2.02 20.39 -1.94
CA SER A 112 -0.90 19.54 -1.54
C SER A 112 -1.17 18.82 -0.22
N PHE A 113 -0.49 17.69 -0.03
CA PHE A 113 -0.40 17.02 1.25
C PHE A 113 0.83 17.52 2.01
N VAL A 114 0.61 18.03 3.21
CA VAL A 114 1.67 18.52 4.10
C VAL A 114 1.93 17.47 5.17
N PRO A 115 3.19 17.01 5.35
CA PRO A 115 3.50 16.05 6.42
C PRO A 115 3.14 16.62 7.79
N GLU A 116 2.48 15.84 8.62
CA GLU A 116 2.36 16.14 10.03
C GLU A 116 3.72 15.83 10.66
N THR A 117 4.38 16.86 11.20
CA THR A 117 5.64 16.69 11.88
C THR A 117 5.37 15.92 13.16
N THR A 118 5.54 14.61 13.15
CA THR A 118 5.84 13.87 14.37
C THR A 118 7.17 14.43 14.83
N VAL A 119 7.17 15.17 15.94
CA VAL A 119 8.40 15.45 16.68
C VAL A 119 8.93 14.09 17.10
N VAL A 120 9.82 13.52 16.29
CA VAL A 120 10.64 12.39 16.73
C VAL A 120 11.55 13.00 17.78
N GLU A 121 11.23 12.79 19.06
CA GLU A 121 12.16 13.08 20.13
C GLU A 121 13.45 12.36 19.76
N ASP A 122 14.44 13.17 19.45
CA ASP A 122 15.86 12.91 19.30
C ASP A 122 16.23 11.41 19.13
N ALA A 123 16.11 10.91 17.91
CA ALA A 123 16.81 9.71 17.54
C ALA A 123 18.31 10.08 17.65
N GLY A 124 18.95 9.59 18.72
CA GLY A 124 20.37 9.82 18.95
C GLY A 124 21.22 9.51 17.71
N PRO A 125 22.51 9.84 17.71
CA PRO A 125 23.36 9.77 16.52
C PRO A 125 23.23 8.41 15.84
N MET A 126 23.05 8.44 14.52
CA MET A 126 22.89 7.25 13.71
C MET A 126 24.10 6.31 13.89
N PRO A 127 23.90 4.97 13.94
CA PRO A 127 24.99 4.01 14.25
C PRO A 127 26.18 4.03 13.27
N TRP A 128 26.13 4.85 12.22
CA TRP A 128 27.18 5.01 11.19
C TRP A 128 27.85 6.38 11.18
N GLU A 129 27.59 7.26 12.16
CA GLU A 129 28.40 8.44 12.48
C GLU A 129 29.43 8.12 13.56
#